data_cd13464ad50af234c2f828e4af283c9c
#
_entry.id   cd13464ad50af234c2f828e4af283c9c
#
_cell.length_a   1.000
_cell.length_b   1.000
_cell.length_c   1.000
_cell.angle_alpha   90.00
_cell.angle_beta   90.00
_cell.angle_gamma   90.00
#
_symmetry.space_group_name_H-M   'P 1'
#
loop_
_entity.id
_entity.type
_entity.pdbx_description
1 polymer ?
#
loop_
_entity_poly.entity_id
_entity_poly.type
_entity_poly.pdbx_seq_one_letter_code
_entity_poly.pdbx_strand_id
1 'polypeptide(L)'
;MADVLAENLSDKSVVGADGTEIGPLHNITMDLRTGALGDLLVEPNEEYSVGSGGFEIDEDGLLHVPVSHVQAVKDYIVVGE
;
A
#
# COMPACT_ATOMS: atom_id res chain seq x y z
N MET A 1 -6.63 0.57 20.36
CA MET A 1 -5.97 -0.56 19.67
C MET A 1 -5.96 -0.39 18.16
N ALA A 2 -6.87 0.42 17.61
CA ALA A 2 -6.87 0.69 16.17
C ALA A 2 -5.59 1.39 15.71
N ASP A 3 -5.07 2.30 16.53
CA ASP A 3 -3.82 2.98 16.24
C ASP A 3 -2.65 2.01 16.20
N VAL A 4 -2.73 0.95 17.00
CA VAL A 4 -1.70 -0.10 16.99
C VAL A 4 -1.68 -0.81 15.64
N LEU A 5 -2.86 -1.03 15.07
CA LEU A 5 -2.93 -1.67 13.75
C LEU A 5 -2.29 -0.79 12.68
N ALA A 6 -2.54 0.52 12.73
CA ALA A 6 -1.93 1.43 11.77
C ALA A 6 -0.41 1.45 11.90
N GLU A 7 0.08 1.45 13.13
CA GLU A 7 1.52 1.42 13.35
C GLU A 7 2.13 0.10 12.88
N ASN A 8 1.43 -1.01 13.09
CA ASN A 8 1.92 -2.30 12.66
C ASN A 8 1.92 -2.45 11.14
N LEU A 9 1.07 -1.70 10.44
CA LEU A 9 1.03 -1.74 8.99
C LEU A 9 2.11 -0.87 8.37
N SER A 10 2.53 0.19 9.06
CA SER A 10 3.68 0.99 8.63
C SER A 10 4.89 0.09 8.54
N ASP A 11 5.68 0.24 7.52
CA ASP A 11 6.91 -0.51 7.29
C ASP A 11 6.68 -1.96 6.84
N LYS A 12 5.45 -2.46 6.82
CA LYS A 12 5.21 -3.77 6.25
C LYS A 12 5.48 -3.72 4.75
N SER A 13 6.01 -4.81 4.23
CA SER A 13 6.21 -4.92 2.79
C SER A 13 4.86 -5.10 2.10
N VAL A 14 4.72 -4.46 0.94
CA VAL A 14 3.53 -4.62 0.10
C VAL A 14 3.96 -5.43 -1.11
N VAL A 15 3.24 -6.52 -1.38
CA VAL A 15 3.55 -7.42 -2.49
C VAL A 15 2.32 -7.58 -3.36
N GLY A 16 2.54 -7.82 -4.64
CA GLY A 16 1.45 -8.11 -5.57
C GLY A 16 0.94 -9.53 -5.39
N ALA A 17 -0.23 -9.80 -5.95
CA ALA A 17 -0.83 -11.13 -5.86
C ALA A 17 0.01 -12.20 -6.56
N ASP A 18 0.86 -11.77 -7.49
CA ASP A 18 1.78 -12.66 -8.20
C ASP A 18 3.11 -12.88 -7.48
N GLY A 19 3.25 -12.30 -6.28
CA GLY A 19 4.47 -12.41 -5.50
C GLY A 19 5.50 -11.32 -5.75
N THR A 20 5.21 -10.39 -6.64
CA THR A 20 6.13 -9.29 -6.93
C THR A 20 6.22 -8.34 -5.74
N GLU A 21 7.41 -8.10 -5.24
CA GLU A 21 7.58 -7.16 -4.14
C GLU A 21 7.51 -5.73 -4.68
N ILE A 22 6.56 -4.96 -4.14
CA ILE A 22 6.35 -3.57 -4.57
C ILE A 22 7.23 -2.64 -3.74
N GLY A 23 7.18 -2.74 -2.43
CA GLY A 23 7.98 -1.91 -1.56
C GLY A 23 7.34 -1.79 -0.18
N PRO A 24 7.99 -1.09 0.75
CA PRO A 24 7.44 -0.91 2.09
C PRO A 24 6.27 0.06 2.09
N LEU A 25 5.31 -0.20 2.96
CA LEU A 25 4.21 0.72 3.17
C LEU A 25 4.72 1.97 3.88
N HIS A 26 4.47 3.12 3.29
CA HIS A 26 4.90 4.40 3.86
C HIS A 26 3.81 4.99 4.76
N ASN A 27 2.55 4.96 4.28
CA ASN A 27 1.44 5.54 5.04
C ASN A 27 0.12 5.03 4.45
N ILE A 28 -0.97 5.41 5.10
CA ILE A 28 -2.32 5.08 4.64
C ILE A 28 -3.13 6.37 4.69
N THR A 29 -3.84 6.67 3.61
CA THR A 29 -4.74 7.82 3.60
C THR A 29 -6.09 7.42 4.17
N MET A 30 -6.82 8.40 4.69
CA MET A 30 -8.11 8.18 5.30
C MET A 30 -9.03 9.35 4.97
N ASP A 31 -10.31 9.04 4.73
CA ASP A 31 -11.32 10.08 4.59
C ASP A 31 -11.77 10.48 6.00
N LEU A 32 -11.48 11.71 6.38
CA LEU A 32 -11.80 12.20 7.72
C LEU A 32 -13.30 12.34 7.97
N ARG A 33 -14.08 12.44 6.91
CA ARG A 33 -15.54 12.58 7.03
C ARG A 33 -16.20 11.26 7.37
N THR A 34 -15.73 10.18 6.78
CA THR A 34 -16.37 8.87 6.92
C THR A 34 -15.55 7.90 7.75
N GLY A 35 -14.28 8.21 7.96
CA GLY A 35 -13.34 7.28 8.61
C GLY A 35 -12.90 6.15 7.71
N ALA A 36 -13.31 6.15 6.45
CA ALA A 36 -12.93 5.08 5.53
C ALA A 36 -11.48 5.24 5.09
N LEU A 37 -10.79 4.11 4.96
CA LEU A 37 -9.44 4.11 4.41
C LEU A 37 -9.51 4.34 2.91
N GLY A 38 -8.55 5.12 2.39
CA GLY A 38 -8.50 5.44 0.97
C GLY A 38 -7.46 4.64 0.23
N ASP A 39 -6.20 5.05 0.36
CA ASP A 39 -5.10 4.45 -0.39
C ASP A 39 -3.97 4.06 0.53
N LEU A 40 -3.25 3.02 0.16
CA LEU A 40 -1.94 2.73 0.71
C LEU A 40 -0.91 3.55 -0.05
N LEU A 41 -0.04 4.23 0.67
CA LEU A 41 1.06 4.96 0.06
C LEU A 41 2.30 4.10 0.23
N VAL A 42 2.79 3.59 -0.89
CA VAL A 42 3.88 2.61 -0.90
C VAL A 42 5.10 3.24 -1.55
N GLU A 43 6.27 3.06 -0.92
CA GLU A 43 7.52 3.50 -1.51
C GLU A 43 8.01 2.38 -2.44
N PRO A 44 7.93 2.56 -3.78
CA PRO A 44 8.28 1.46 -4.68
C PRO A 44 9.77 1.14 -4.64
N ASN A 45 10.08 -0.14 -4.65
CA ASN A 45 11.46 -0.60 -4.75
C ASN A 45 12.05 -0.24 -6.11
N GLU A 46 13.37 -0.16 -6.17
CA GLU A 46 14.05 0.13 -7.43
C GLU A 46 13.75 -0.92 -8.50
N GLU A 47 13.53 -2.14 -8.08
CA GLU A 47 13.24 -3.23 -9.01
C GLU A 47 11.80 -3.24 -9.50
N TYR A 48 10.92 -2.50 -8.84
CA TYR A 48 9.52 -2.45 -9.23
C TYR A 48 9.35 -1.48 -10.40
N SER A 49 8.74 -1.96 -11.49
CA SER A 49 8.45 -1.12 -12.64
C SER A 49 7.19 -0.31 -12.38
N VAL A 50 7.37 0.98 -12.12
CA VAL A 50 6.24 1.88 -11.88
C VAL A 50 5.35 1.89 -13.12
N GLY A 51 4.05 1.74 -12.89
CA GLY A 51 3.08 1.70 -13.96
C GLY A 51 2.75 0.30 -14.45
N SER A 52 3.58 -0.69 -14.16
CA SER A 52 3.32 -2.06 -14.62
C SER A 52 2.11 -2.67 -13.94
N GLY A 53 1.82 -2.25 -12.71
CA GLY A 53 0.65 -2.72 -11.96
C GLY A 53 -0.58 -1.84 -12.10
N GLY A 54 -0.48 -0.76 -12.87
CA GLY A 54 -1.62 0.12 -13.07
C GLY A 54 -1.89 1.12 -11.95
N PHE A 55 -1.03 1.19 -10.96
CA PHE A 55 -1.20 2.14 -9.86
C PHE A 55 -0.52 3.46 -10.17
N GLU A 56 -1.07 4.55 -9.62
CA GLU A 56 -0.53 5.88 -9.85
C GLU A 56 0.58 6.21 -8.86
N ILE A 57 1.51 7.05 -9.30
CA ILE A 57 2.57 7.54 -8.44
C ILE A 57 2.37 9.04 -8.25
N ASP A 58 2.59 9.54 -7.03
CA ASP A 58 2.37 10.95 -6.73
C ASP A 58 3.68 11.75 -6.85
N GLU A 59 3.58 13.05 -6.51
CA GLU A 59 4.72 13.96 -6.62
C GLU A 59 5.89 13.57 -5.71
N ASP A 60 5.59 12.90 -4.61
CA ASP A 60 6.60 12.47 -3.65
C ASP A 60 7.23 11.13 -4.05
N GLY A 61 6.79 10.57 -5.15
CA GLY A 61 7.31 9.28 -5.60
C GLY A 61 6.66 8.10 -4.92
N LEU A 62 5.53 8.30 -4.25
CA LEU A 62 4.82 7.24 -3.57
C LEU A 62 3.74 6.66 -4.45
N LEU A 63 3.65 5.33 -4.45
CA LEU A 63 2.66 4.61 -5.23
C LEU A 63 1.34 4.58 -4.46
N HIS A 64 0.25 4.93 -5.13
CA HIS A 64 -1.08 4.92 -4.54
C HIS A 64 -1.78 3.63 -4.89
N VAL A 65 -2.02 2.79 -3.89
CA VAL A 65 -2.74 1.52 -4.06
C VAL A 65 -4.05 1.61 -3.30
N PRO A 66 -5.19 1.64 -4.00
CA PRO A 66 -6.48 1.71 -3.30
C PRO A 66 -6.65 0.55 -2.32
N VAL A 67 -7.20 0.85 -1.16
CA VAL A 67 -7.42 -0.15 -0.11
C VAL A 67 -8.30 -1.30 -0.63
N SER A 68 -9.18 -1.00 -1.58
CA SER A 68 -10.04 -2.02 -2.17
C SER A 68 -9.25 -3.13 -2.90
N HIS A 69 -7.98 -2.88 -3.21
CA HIS A 69 -7.13 -3.88 -3.86
C HIS A 69 -6.41 -4.79 -2.87
N VAL A 70 -6.52 -4.51 -1.57
CA VAL A 70 -5.88 -5.35 -0.55
C VAL A 70 -6.60 -6.69 -0.49
N GLN A 71 -5.85 -7.76 -0.65
CA GLN A 71 -6.39 -9.12 -0.64
C GLN A 71 -6.13 -9.82 0.69
N ALA A 72 -5.01 -9.52 1.32
CA ALA A 72 -4.65 -10.16 2.58
C ALA A 72 -3.66 -9.28 3.34
N VAL A 73 -3.69 -9.37 4.66
CA VAL A 73 -2.72 -8.72 5.54
C VAL A 73 -2.15 -9.80 6.45
N LYS A 74 -0.85 -10.01 6.33
CA LYS A 74 -0.11 -11.00 7.11
C LYS A 74 1.11 -10.28 7.67
N ASP A 75 2.26 -10.92 7.66
CA ASP A 75 3.51 -10.22 7.94
C ASP A 75 3.84 -9.24 6.82
N TYR A 76 3.16 -9.38 5.70
CA TYR A 76 3.21 -8.47 4.56
C TYR A 76 1.79 -8.26 4.05
N ILE A 77 1.62 -7.23 3.21
CA ILE A 77 0.30 -6.88 2.66
C ILE A 77 0.27 -7.36 1.22
N VAL A 78 -0.76 -8.13 0.85
CA VAL A 78 -0.95 -8.62 -0.52
C VAL A 78 -2.01 -7.77 -1.19
N VAL A 79 -1.67 -7.24 -2.36
CA VAL A 79 -2.60 -6.41 -3.14
C VAL A 79 -2.77 -7.01 -4.53
N GLY A 80 -3.99 -6.93 -5.06
CA GLY A 80 -4.29 -7.35 -6.42
C GLY A 80 -4.45 -6.15 -7.34
N GLU A 81 -4.52 -6.40 -8.61
CA GLU A 81 -4.77 -5.36 -9.61
C GLU A 81 -6.26 -5.11 -9.81
#